data_973fbb3db4c6d77496d833174faccf35
#
_entry.id   973fbb3db4c6d77496d833174faccf35
#
_cell.length_a   1.000
_cell.length_b   1.000
_cell.length_c   1.000
_cell.angle_alpha   90.00
_cell.angle_beta   90.00
_cell.angle_gamma   90.00
#
_symmetry.space_group_name_H-M   'P 1'
#
loop_
_entity.id
_entity.type
_entity.pdbx_description
1 polymer ?
#
loop_
_entity_poly.entity_id
_entity_poly.type
_entity_poly.pdbx_seq_one_letter_code
_entity_poly.pdbx_strand_id
1 'polypeptide(L)'
;MNSTSPNLVRNVAFGIIAVFLLIMVIAFFPIVVVGVGQRGVVFNNATGIEDRILGEGVHVRIPFLQTVTKVSVRVQKTEVKAEAASKDLQTVRTDVVVNWHMNAGKVNKIFQDVGDEVAVEDRILAPAVNEVVKAATAQKTASEILSKRPELKRDIDTALNKRLTRYSLVLDDVSITNVSFTPEFNKAIEDKQIAQQQAEQAKFLVEKARNEAEANQAKQQSITPQILQQRALEKWDGHFPTYWGAGALPFINITP
;
A
#
# COMPACT_ATOMS: atom_id res chain seq x y z
N MET A 1 60.92 2.39 -61.94
CA MET A 1 61.14 1.81 -60.60
C MET A 1 61.10 2.92 -59.59
N ASN A 2 59.96 3.05 -58.87
CA ASN A 2 59.79 4.11 -57.92
C ASN A 2 60.57 3.81 -56.61
N SER A 3 61.66 4.52 -56.40
CA SER A 3 62.37 4.45 -55.12
C SER A 3 61.55 5.24 -54.08
N THR A 4 60.71 4.55 -53.33
CA THR A 4 60.07 5.12 -52.15
C THR A 4 61.16 5.57 -51.18
N SER A 5 61.27 6.85 -50.92
CA SER A 5 62.28 7.43 -50.06
C SER A 5 62.21 6.78 -48.66
N PRO A 6 63.34 6.32 -48.07
CA PRO A 6 63.36 5.60 -46.80
C PRO A 6 62.70 6.39 -45.62
N ASN A 7 62.63 7.72 -45.75
CA ASN A 7 61.94 8.58 -44.80
C ASN A 7 60.42 8.51 -44.86
N LEU A 8 59.84 8.21 -46.06
CA LEU A 8 58.40 8.05 -46.22
C LEU A 8 57.94 6.77 -45.54
N VAL A 9 58.63 5.64 -45.74
CA VAL A 9 58.33 4.35 -45.14
C VAL A 9 58.43 4.43 -43.61
N ARG A 10 59.50 5.12 -43.12
CA ARG A 10 59.70 5.32 -41.67
C ARG A 10 58.57 6.14 -41.07
N ASN A 11 58.14 7.25 -41.70
CA ASN A 11 57.07 8.09 -41.19
C ASN A 11 55.70 7.39 -41.23
N VAL A 12 55.40 6.56 -42.22
CA VAL A 12 54.18 5.74 -42.30
C VAL A 12 54.24 4.66 -41.20
N ALA A 13 55.36 4.02 -40.98
CA ALA A 13 55.53 3.06 -39.88
C ALA A 13 55.30 3.71 -38.49
N PHE A 14 55.87 4.90 -38.24
CA PHE A 14 55.61 5.63 -37.02
C PHE A 14 54.14 6.04 -36.88
N GLY A 15 53.45 6.43 -37.95
CA GLY A 15 52.03 6.74 -37.96
C GLY A 15 51.20 5.50 -37.59
N ILE A 16 51.48 4.33 -38.15
CA ILE A 16 50.77 3.09 -37.81
C ILE A 16 50.98 2.72 -36.34
N ILE A 17 52.22 2.79 -35.84
CA ILE A 17 52.55 2.52 -34.43
C ILE A 17 51.81 3.54 -33.49
N ALA A 18 51.80 4.82 -33.84
CA ALA A 18 51.11 5.83 -33.05
C ALA A 18 49.58 5.59 -33.00
N VAL A 19 48.96 5.21 -34.14
CA VAL A 19 47.52 4.84 -34.21
C VAL A 19 47.27 3.55 -33.42
N PHE A 20 48.12 2.56 -33.51
CA PHE A 20 48.02 1.33 -32.74
C PHE A 20 48.11 1.57 -31.23
N LEU A 21 49.05 2.42 -30.79
CA LEU A 21 49.18 2.83 -29.40
C LEU A 21 47.97 3.65 -28.92
N LEU A 22 47.43 4.51 -29.76
CA LEU A 22 46.22 5.26 -29.48
C LEU A 22 45.00 4.35 -29.29
N ILE A 23 44.82 3.39 -30.19
CA ILE A 23 43.77 2.36 -30.08
C ILE A 23 43.97 1.53 -28.83
N MET A 24 45.19 1.14 -28.50
CA MET A 24 45.52 0.41 -27.29
C MET A 24 45.17 1.21 -26.03
N VAL A 25 45.49 2.50 -25.99
CA VAL A 25 45.16 3.40 -24.86
C VAL A 25 43.63 3.55 -24.71
N ILE A 26 42.88 3.68 -25.82
CA ILE A 26 41.42 3.75 -25.79
C ILE A 26 40.79 2.44 -25.37
N ALA A 27 41.26 1.29 -25.87
CA ALA A 27 40.78 -0.05 -25.54
C ALA A 27 41.01 -0.42 -24.07
N PHE A 28 42.11 0.10 -23.49
CA PHE A 28 42.49 -0.14 -22.08
C PHE A 28 42.20 1.05 -21.15
N PHE A 29 41.17 1.84 -21.45
CA PHE A 29 40.87 3.02 -20.70
C PHE A 29 40.60 2.67 -19.22
N PRO A 30 41.45 3.13 -18.29
CA PRO A 30 41.42 2.70 -16.89
C PRO A 30 40.37 3.42 -16.06
N ILE A 31 39.44 4.16 -16.70
CA ILE A 31 38.47 5.00 -16.00
C ILE A 31 37.08 4.35 -16.02
N VAL A 32 36.42 4.39 -14.86
CA VAL A 32 35.02 4.04 -14.70
C VAL A 32 34.28 5.22 -14.08
N VAL A 33 33.13 5.57 -14.62
CA VAL A 33 32.25 6.60 -14.09
C VAL A 33 31.08 5.94 -13.37
N VAL A 34 30.93 6.22 -12.08
CA VAL A 34 29.78 5.77 -11.26
C VAL A 34 28.76 6.92 -11.28
N GLY A 35 27.55 6.61 -11.76
CA GLY A 35 26.48 7.61 -11.85
C GLY A 35 25.89 7.99 -10.51
N VAL A 36 25.05 9.04 -10.52
CA VAL A 36 24.31 9.49 -9.35
C VAL A 36 23.35 8.41 -8.86
N GLY A 37 23.31 8.13 -7.56
CA GLY A 37 22.48 7.09 -6.95
C GLY A 37 22.97 5.66 -7.25
N GLN A 38 24.23 5.53 -7.66
CA GLN A 38 24.89 4.23 -7.85
C GLN A 38 26.11 4.10 -6.95
N ARG A 39 26.52 2.85 -6.72
CA ARG A 39 27.80 2.51 -6.09
C ARG A 39 28.52 1.51 -6.96
N GLY A 40 29.84 1.64 -7.04
CA GLY A 40 30.67 0.70 -7.77
C GLY A 40 31.21 -0.37 -6.82
N VAL A 41 30.86 -1.62 -7.08
CA VAL A 41 31.46 -2.79 -6.44
C VAL A 41 32.65 -3.25 -7.25
N VAL A 42 33.80 -3.30 -6.62
CA VAL A 42 35.06 -3.67 -7.28
C VAL A 42 35.30 -5.16 -7.07
N PHE A 43 35.33 -5.91 -8.17
CA PHE A 43 35.78 -7.29 -8.20
C PHE A 43 37.20 -7.37 -8.73
N ASN A 44 38.11 -7.92 -7.95
CA ASN A 44 39.48 -8.14 -8.29
C ASN A 44 39.69 -9.62 -8.58
N ASN A 45 40.20 -9.92 -9.77
CA ASN A 45 40.42 -11.33 -10.22
C ASN A 45 41.39 -12.10 -9.32
N ALA A 46 42.26 -11.43 -8.57
CA ALA A 46 43.22 -12.07 -7.68
C ALA A 46 42.71 -12.21 -6.22
N THR A 47 41.91 -11.25 -5.72
CA THR A 47 41.56 -11.19 -4.31
C THR A 47 40.04 -11.28 -4.04
N GLY A 48 39.22 -11.32 -5.11
CA GLY A 48 37.75 -11.32 -4.98
C GLY A 48 37.15 -9.93 -4.88
N ILE A 49 35.98 -9.83 -4.25
CA ILE A 49 35.30 -8.54 -4.03
C ILE A 49 36.08 -7.72 -2.99
N GLU A 50 36.42 -6.50 -3.35
CA GLU A 50 37.12 -5.58 -2.46
C GLU A 50 36.14 -4.95 -1.46
N ASP A 51 36.62 -4.65 -0.24
CA ASP A 51 35.82 -3.95 0.76
C ASP A 51 35.52 -2.49 0.38
N ARG A 52 36.32 -1.95 -0.55
CA ARG A 52 36.18 -0.58 -1.04
C ARG A 52 34.96 -0.45 -1.95
N ILE A 53 34.05 0.44 -1.59
CA ILE A 53 32.91 0.83 -2.41
C ILE A 53 33.25 2.14 -3.12
N LEU A 54 33.08 2.19 -4.44
CA LEU A 54 33.24 3.41 -5.21
C LEU A 54 31.97 4.26 -5.11
N GLY A 55 32.16 5.49 -4.63
CA GLY A 55 31.09 6.50 -4.62
C GLY A 55 30.75 7.00 -6.03
N GLU A 56 29.91 8.02 -6.09
CA GLU A 56 29.60 8.72 -7.34
C GLU A 56 30.81 9.46 -7.86
N GLY A 57 30.94 9.54 -9.17
CA GLY A 57 32.03 10.26 -9.83
C GLY A 57 32.95 9.39 -10.67
N VAL A 58 34.13 9.92 -10.95
CA VAL A 58 35.13 9.29 -11.82
C VAL A 58 36.14 8.54 -10.95
N HIS A 59 36.35 7.28 -11.27
CA HIS A 59 37.29 6.40 -10.57
C HIS A 59 38.26 5.72 -11.53
N VAL A 60 39.43 5.39 -11.03
CA VAL A 60 40.42 4.63 -11.79
C VAL A 60 40.32 3.16 -11.38
N ARG A 61 40.30 2.26 -12.39
CA ARG A 61 40.38 0.81 -12.23
C ARG A 61 41.67 0.27 -12.86
N ILE A 62 42.13 -0.84 -12.38
CA ILE A 62 43.26 -1.55 -13.01
C ILE A 62 42.66 -2.46 -14.08
N PRO A 63 42.94 -2.20 -15.40
CA PRO A 63 42.46 -3.05 -16.47
C PRO A 63 42.95 -4.48 -16.28
N PHE A 64 42.17 -5.48 -16.72
CA PHE A 64 42.37 -6.92 -16.56
C PHE A 64 42.25 -7.45 -15.12
N LEU A 65 42.67 -6.67 -14.11
CA LEU A 65 42.67 -7.14 -12.73
C LEU A 65 41.38 -6.79 -12.02
N GLN A 66 40.78 -5.63 -12.33
CA GLN A 66 39.57 -5.13 -11.65
C GLN A 66 38.42 -4.96 -12.61
N THR A 67 37.26 -5.50 -12.21
CA THR A 67 35.95 -5.25 -12.82
C THR A 67 35.09 -4.46 -11.84
N VAL A 68 34.41 -3.42 -12.32
CA VAL A 68 33.54 -2.61 -11.49
C VAL A 68 32.09 -2.81 -11.94
N THR A 69 31.28 -3.37 -11.07
CA THR A 69 29.83 -3.50 -11.26
C THR A 69 29.13 -2.34 -10.59
N LYS A 70 28.27 -1.64 -11.34
CA LYS A 70 27.48 -0.51 -10.82
C LYS A 70 26.16 -1.05 -10.29
N VAL A 71 25.89 -0.78 -9.02
CA VAL A 71 24.67 -1.20 -8.32
C VAL A 71 23.89 0.03 -7.91
N SER A 72 22.58 0.05 -8.12
CA SER A 72 21.71 1.15 -7.71
C SER A 72 21.48 1.12 -6.20
N VAL A 73 21.59 2.29 -5.57
CA VAL A 73 21.23 2.50 -4.15
C VAL A 73 20.03 3.43 -4.01
N ARG A 74 19.32 3.67 -5.12
CA ARG A 74 18.09 4.46 -5.11
C ARG A 74 16.95 3.63 -4.58
N VAL A 75 15.93 4.31 -4.08
CA VAL A 75 14.68 3.67 -3.70
C VAL A 75 14.04 3.02 -4.94
N GLN A 76 13.73 1.75 -4.80
CA GLN A 76 13.09 0.91 -5.81
C GLN A 76 11.72 0.48 -5.32
N LYS A 77 10.81 0.24 -6.27
CA LYS A 77 9.47 -0.26 -6.02
C LYS A 77 9.38 -1.69 -6.51
N THR A 78 8.98 -2.59 -5.62
CA THR A 78 8.67 -3.98 -5.97
C THR A 78 7.24 -4.30 -5.57
N GLU A 79 6.49 -4.93 -6.46
CA GLU A 79 5.13 -5.38 -6.21
C GLU A 79 5.10 -6.90 -6.10
N VAL A 80 4.63 -7.41 -4.97
CA VAL A 80 4.55 -8.84 -4.69
C VAL A 80 3.09 -9.23 -4.47
N LYS A 81 2.62 -10.20 -5.23
CA LYS A 81 1.31 -10.81 -5.04
C LYS A 81 1.44 -11.98 -4.09
N ALA A 82 0.79 -11.86 -2.94
CA ALA A 82 0.80 -12.88 -1.90
C ALA A 82 -0.57 -13.54 -1.77
N GLU A 83 -0.58 -14.86 -1.68
CA GLU A 83 -1.76 -15.63 -1.33
C GLU A 83 -1.53 -16.30 0.03
N ALA A 84 -2.48 -16.11 0.95
CA ALA A 84 -2.38 -16.53 2.33
C ALA A 84 -3.74 -17.02 2.85
N ALA A 85 -3.74 -17.68 3.99
CA ALA A 85 -4.97 -18.00 4.73
C ALA A 85 -5.10 -17.08 5.94
N SER A 86 -6.33 -16.65 6.24
CA SER A 86 -6.67 -15.97 7.48
C SER A 86 -6.82 -16.97 8.64
N LYS A 87 -6.95 -16.47 9.87
CA LYS A 87 -7.16 -17.28 11.07
C LYS A 87 -8.41 -18.17 10.98
N ASP A 88 -9.44 -17.73 10.29
CA ASP A 88 -10.69 -18.44 10.01
C ASP A 88 -10.66 -19.20 8.68
N LEU A 89 -9.44 -19.54 8.21
CA LEU A 89 -9.17 -20.38 7.04
C LEU A 89 -9.75 -19.84 5.72
N GLN A 90 -9.97 -18.53 5.61
CA GLN A 90 -10.36 -17.90 4.35
C GLN A 90 -9.14 -17.60 3.51
N THR A 91 -9.21 -17.89 2.22
CA THR A 91 -8.15 -17.51 1.28
C THR A 91 -8.15 -16.00 1.07
N VAL A 92 -7.00 -15.39 1.32
CA VAL A 92 -6.74 -13.95 1.18
C VAL A 92 -5.71 -13.75 0.10
N ARG A 93 -6.03 -12.98 -0.93
CA ARG A 93 -5.08 -12.50 -1.93
C ARG A 93 -4.77 -11.04 -1.66
N THR A 94 -3.49 -10.74 -1.58
CA THR A 94 -3.01 -9.41 -1.20
C THR A 94 -1.90 -8.98 -2.15
N ASP A 95 -2.03 -7.78 -2.72
CA ASP A 95 -0.96 -7.15 -3.48
C ASP A 95 -0.23 -6.18 -2.54
N VAL A 96 1.06 -6.44 -2.34
CA VAL A 96 1.91 -5.65 -1.45
C VAL A 96 2.98 -4.95 -2.26
N VAL A 97 3.02 -3.64 -2.16
CA VAL A 97 4.06 -2.80 -2.75
C VAL A 97 5.06 -2.46 -1.67
N VAL A 98 6.32 -2.74 -1.95
CA VAL A 98 7.45 -2.47 -1.05
C VAL A 98 8.38 -1.48 -1.72
N ASN A 99 8.62 -0.36 -1.04
CA ASN A 99 9.67 0.59 -1.40
C ASN A 99 10.89 0.29 -0.53
N TRP A 100 12.01 0.08 -1.18
CA TRP A 100 13.23 -0.37 -0.52
C TRP A 100 14.48 0.10 -1.26
N HIS A 101 15.60 0.11 -0.57
CA HIS A 101 16.89 0.35 -1.20
C HIS A 101 18.02 -0.43 -0.51
N MET A 102 19.13 -0.60 -1.21
CA MET A 102 20.34 -1.19 -0.64
C MET A 102 21.10 -0.17 0.21
N ASN A 103 21.59 -0.60 1.38
CA ASN A 103 22.46 0.24 2.19
C ASN A 103 23.75 0.57 1.42
N ALA A 104 23.94 1.84 1.07
CA ALA A 104 25.06 2.31 0.27
C ALA A 104 26.46 1.96 0.84
N GLY A 105 26.57 1.82 2.16
CA GLY A 105 27.82 1.44 2.84
C GLY A 105 28.06 -0.06 2.91
N LYS A 106 27.13 -0.90 2.43
CA LYS A 106 27.23 -2.37 2.51
C LYS A 106 26.91 -3.07 1.18
N VAL A 107 26.86 -2.31 0.09
CA VAL A 107 26.54 -2.82 -1.26
C VAL A 107 27.47 -3.94 -1.71
N ASN A 108 28.77 -3.85 -1.40
CA ASN A 108 29.76 -4.90 -1.72
C ASN A 108 29.38 -6.24 -1.08
N LYS A 109 28.97 -6.23 0.19
CA LYS A 109 28.54 -7.43 0.90
C LYS A 109 27.20 -7.97 0.36
N ILE A 110 26.23 -7.09 0.09
CA ILE A 110 24.96 -7.48 -0.51
C ILE A 110 25.21 -8.13 -1.88
N PHE A 111 26.04 -7.51 -2.70
CA PHE A 111 26.39 -8.04 -4.02
C PHE A 111 27.11 -9.38 -3.94
N GLN A 112 28.01 -9.54 -2.96
CA GLN A 112 28.72 -10.80 -2.73
C GLN A 112 27.80 -11.94 -2.29
N ASP A 113 26.88 -11.65 -1.35
CA ASP A 113 26.06 -12.68 -0.71
C ASP A 113 24.81 -13.02 -1.56
N VAL A 114 24.28 -12.07 -2.31
CA VAL A 114 22.98 -12.19 -3.00
C VAL A 114 23.09 -11.95 -4.50
N GLY A 115 23.75 -10.85 -4.89
CA GLY A 115 23.89 -10.41 -6.27
C GLY A 115 23.42 -8.96 -6.48
N ASP A 116 22.93 -8.69 -7.68
CA ASP A 116 22.39 -7.39 -8.10
C ASP A 116 20.94 -7.15 -7.59
N GLU A 117 20.33 -6.06 -8.02
CA GLU A 117 18.98 -5.65 -7.62
C GLU A 117 17.93 -6.74 -7.93
N VAL A 118 18.04 -7.36 -9.10
CA VAL A 118 17.10 -8.40 -9.54
C VAL A 118 17.24 -9.65 -8.67
N ALA A 119 18.47 -10.04 -8.36
CA ALA A 119 18.73 -11.17 -7.47
C ALA A 119 18.24 -10.91 -6.04
N VAL A 120 18.35 -9.67 -5.54
CA VAL A 120 17.82 -9.26 -4.23
C VAL A 120 16.30 -9.34 -4.23
N GLU A 121 15.64 -8.86 -5.28
CA GLU A 121 14.20 -8.93 -5.42
C GLU A 121 13.70 -10.38 -5.40
N ASP A 122 14.25 -11.22 -6.25
CA ASP A 122 13.79 -12.60 -6.43
C ASP A 122 14.13 -13.52 -5.24
N ARG A 123 15.34 -13.37 -4.68
CA ARG A 123 15.86 -14.32 -3.67
C ARG A 123 15.55 -13.90 -2.24
N ILE A 124 15.41 -12.61 -1.98
CA ILE A 124 15.22 -12.08 -0.62
C ILE A 124 13.86 -11.42 -0.46
N LEU A 125 13.54 -10.43 -1.30
CA LEU A 125 12.38 -9.58 -1.06
C LEU A 125 11.07 -10.33 -1.28
N ALA A 126 10.87 -10.95 -2.43
CA ALA A 126 9.62 -11.62 -2.75
C ALA A 126 9.31 -12.78 -1.77
N PRO A 127 10.26 -13.67 -1.41
CA PRO A 127 10.04 -14.69 -0.38
C PRO A 127 9.78 -14.07 1.00
N ALA A 128 10.49 -13.00 1.39
CA ALA A 128 10.30 -12.35 2.67
C ALA A 128 8.90 -11.75 2.81
N VAL A 129 8.43 -11.04 1.78
CA VAL A 129 7.06 -10.47 1.75
C VAL A 129 6.03 -11.57 1.85
N ASN A 130 6.13 -12.62 1.04
CA ASN A 130 5.19 -13.74 1.07
C ASN A 130 5.10 -14.39 2.45
N GLU A 131 6.23 -14.64 3.10
CA GLU A 131 6.26 -15.26 4.42
C GLU A 131 5.68 -14.33 5.50
N VAL A 132 6.07 -13.07 5.49
CA VAL A 132 5.56 -12.09 6.47
C VAL A 132 4.06 -11.86 6.30
N VAL A 133 3.57 -11.76 5.06
CA VAL A 133 2.13 -11.62 4.80
C VAL A 133 1.37 -12.85 5.30
N LYS A 134 1.84 -14.06 4.99
CA LYS A 134 1.24 -15.31 5.48
C LYS A 134 1.19 -15.36 7.01
N ALA A 135 2.27 -14.97 7.67
CA ALA A 135 2.34 -14.95 9.12
C ALA A 135 1.40 -13.91 9.75
N ALA A 136 1.31 -12.72 9.16
CA ALA A 136 0.46 -11.64 9.66
C ALA A 136 -1.04 -11.93 9.44
N THR A 137 -1.41 -12.47 8.28
CA THR A 137 -2.81 -12.82 7.97
C THR A 137 -3.31 -14.01 8.77
N ALA A 138 -2.47 -15.01 9.04
CA ALA A 138 -2.83 -16.18 9.85
C ALA A 138 -3.20 -15.84 11.31
N GLN A 139 -2.81 -14.68 11.81
CA GLN A 139 -3.14 -14.21 13.15
C GLN A 139 -4.47 -13.46 13.24
N LYS A 140 -5.05 -13.06 12.10
CA LYS A 140 -6.24 -12.23 12.01
C LYS A 140 -7.36 -12.94 11.24
N THR A 141 -8.60 -12.73 11.67
CA THR A 141 -9.77 -13.20 10.91
C THR A 141 -9.94 -12.34 9.64
N ALA A 142 -10.66 -12.85 8.66
CA ALA A 142 -10.94 -12.11 7.43
C ALA A 142 -11.65 -10.77 7.71
N SER A 143 -12.56 -10.73 8.68
CA SER A 143 -13.22 -9.51 9.15
C SER A 143 -12.25 -8.50 9.77
N GLU A 144 -11.28 -8.97 10.56
CA GLU A 144 -10.23 -8.11 11.16
C GLU A 144 -9.27 -7.57 10.10
N ILE A 145 -8.92 -8.38 9.09
CA ILE A 145 -8.09 -7.95 7.95
C ILE A 145 -8.76 -6.78 7.21
N LEU A 146 -10.09 -6.81 7.04
CA LEU A 146 -10.84 -5.74 6.40
C LEU A 146 -10.98 -4.49 7.27
N SER A 147 -11.30 -4.66 8.56
CA SER A 147 -11.63 -3.55 9.48
C SER A 147 -10.39 -2.92 10.12
N LYS A 148 -9.29 -3.69 10.30
CA LYS A 148 -8.07 -3.27 11.01
C LYS A 148 -6.85 -3.22 10.09
N ARG A 149 -7.02 -2.73 8.84
CA ARG A 149 -5.92 -2.61 7.86
C ARG A 149 -4.68 -1.88 8.38
N PRO A 150 -4.80 -0.78 9.18
CA PRO A 150 -3.62 -0.10 9.71
C PRO A 150 -2.79 -0.96 10.68
N GLU A 151 -3.44 -1.88 11.42
CA GLU A 151 -2.73 -2.81 12.30
C GLU A 151 -2.00 -3.86 11.47
N LEU A 152 -2.66 -4.44 10.47
CA LEU A 152 -2.06 -5.41 9.57
C LEU A 152 -0.83 -4.80 8.85
N LYS A 153 -0.94 -3.55 8.35
CA LYS A 153 0.20 -2.84 7.74
C LYS A 153 1.36 -2.74 8.72
N ARG A 154 1.13 -2.31 9.96
CA ARG A 154 2.19 -2.17 10.98
C ARG A 154 2.86 -3.50 11.33
N ASP A 155 2.08 -4.58 11.43
CA ASP A 155 2.60 -5.93 11.71
C ASP A 155 3.53 -6.38 10.57
N ILE A 156 3.10 -6.19 9.31
CA ILE A 156 3.89 -6.51 8.12
C ILE A 156 5.15 -5.63 8.06
N ASP A 157 5.02 -4.32 8.24
CA ASP A 157 6.14 -3.36 8.19
C ASP A 157 7.22 -3.73 9.21
N THR A 158 6.83 -3.96 10.47
CA THR A 158 7.74 -4.31 11.55
C THR A 158 8.47 -5.64 11.28
N ALA A 159 7.73 -6.66 10.84
CA ALA A 159 8.29 -7.97 10.59
C ALA A 159 9.21 -7.97 9.35
N LEU A 160 8.82 -7.26 8.29
CA LEU A 160 9.58 -7.14 7.07
C LEU A 160 10.86 -6.34 7.28
N ASN A 161 10.80 -5.20 7.98
CA ASN A 161 11.96 -4.39 8.33
C ASN A 161 13.00 -5.19 9.13
N LYS A 162 12.57 -5.94 10.15
CA LYS A 162 13.44 -6.83 10.93
C LYS A 162 14.14 -7.87 10.06
N ARG A 163 13.43 -8.40 9.04
CA ARG A 163 13.97 -9.41 8.15
C ARG A 163 14.97 -8.82 7.15
N LEU A 164 14.61 -7.72 6.49
CA LEU A 164 15.43 -7.06 5.47
C LEU A 164 16.73 -6.47 6.04
N THR A 165 16.68 -5.95 7.25
CA THR A 165 17.87 -5.40 7.94
C THR A 165 18.99 -6.45 8.08
N ARG A 166 18.68 -7.74 8.20
CA ARG A 166 19.68 -8.83 8.25
C ARG A 166 20.50 -8.93 6.97
N TYR A 167 19.90 -8.56 5.84
CA TYR A 167 20.55 -8.53 4.51
C TYR A 167 21.08 -7.14 4.16
N SER A 168 21.13 -6.21 5.12
CA SER A 168 21.55 -4.81 4.91
C SER A 168 20.69 -4.07 3.87
N LEU A 169 19.44 -4.48 3.72
CA LEU A 169 18.43 -3.79 2.94
C LEU A 169 17.66 -2.84 3.86
N VAL A 170 17.30 -1.68 3.33
CA VAL A 170 16.50 -0.67 4.03
C VAL A 170 15.08 -0.70 3.48
N LEU A 171 14.11 -0.84 4.37
CA LEU A 171 12.70 -0.72 4.04
C LEU A 171 12.29 0.74 4.21
N ASP A 172 11.81 1.37 3.13
CA ASP A 172 11.35 2.75 3.14
C ASP A 172 9.86 2.84 3.46
N ASP A 173 9.04 2.04 2.79
CA ASP A 173 7.59 1.95 3.04
C ASP A 173 7.01 0.63 2.54
N VAL A 174 5.90 0.21 3.16
CA VAL A 174 5.06 -0.92 2.73
C VAL A 174 3.65 -0.42 2.50
N SER A 175 3.10 -0.73 1.35
CA SER A 175 1.71 -0.43 1.01
C SER A 175 0.95 -1.69 0.64
N ILE A 176 -0.20 -1.90 1.27
CA ILE A 176 -1.14 -2.96 0.91
C ILE A 176 -2.14 -2.35 -0.07
N THR A 177 -1.99 -2.65 -1.36
CA THR A 177 -2.79 -2.01 -2.42
C THR A 177 -4.10 -2.72 -2.66
N ASN A 178 -4.12 -4.03 -2.53
CA ASN A 178 -5.31 -4.84 -2.74
C ASN A 178 -5.43 -5.93 -1.67
N VAL A 179 -6.65 -6.16 -1.19
CA VAL A 179 -7.01 -7.31 -0.36
C VAL A 179 -8.31 -7.87 -0.89
N SER A 180 -8.28 -9.07 -1.40
CA SER A 180 -9.46 -9.76 -1.95
C SER A 180 -9.62 -11.14 -1.32
N PHE A 181 -10.87 -11.56 -1.24
CA PHE A 181 -11.28 -12.87 -0.73
C PHE A 181 -11.96 -13.65 -1.84
N THR A 182 -12.33 -14.90 -1.56
CA THR A 182 -13.11 -15.69 -2.51
C THR A 182 -14.49 -15.07 -2.76
N PRO A 183 -15.07 -15.23 -3.95
CA PRO A 183 -16.40 -14.69 -4.28
C PRO A 183 -17.49 -15.16 -3.30
N GLU A 184 -17.41 -16.41 -2.84
CA GLU A 184 -18.34 -17.00 -1.89
C GLU A 184 -18.27 -16.30 -0.53
N PHE A 185 -17.08 -16.00 -0.06
CA PHE A 185 -16.89 -15.28 1.19
C PHE A 185 -17.37 -13.83 1.10
N ASN A 186 -17.07 -13.14 -0.02
CA ASN A 186 -17.55 -11.78 -0.25
C ASN A 186 -19.09 -11.73 -0.20
N LYS A 187 -19.77 -12.69 -0.85
CA LYS A 187 -21.23 -12.80 -0.83
C LYS A 187 -21.76 -13.06 0.59
N ALA A 188 -21.12 -13.97 1.34
CA ALA A 188 -21.54 -14.26 2.72
C ALA A 188 -21.40 -13.04 3.64
N ILE A 189 -20.36 -12.21 3.46
CA ILE A 189 -20.19 -10.95 4.20
C ILE A 189 -21.26 -9.94 3.80
N GLU A 190 -21.56 -9.81 2.52
CA GLU A 190 -22.62 -8.92 2.01
C GLU A 190 -23.98 -9.32 2.59
N ASP A 191 -24.35 -10.60 2.50
CA ASP A 191 -25.59 -11.13 3.06
C ASP A 191 -25.70 -10.86 4.57
N LYS A 192 -24.59 -11.06 5.30
CA LYS A 192 -24.51 -10.76 6.73
C LYS A 192 -24.72 -9.28 7.02
N GLN A 193 -24.11 -8.38 6.24
CA GLN A 193 -24.27 -6.94 6.40
C GLN A 193 -25.71 -6.50 6.12
N ILE A 194 -26.33 -7.03 5.08
CA ILE A 194 -27.74 -6.79 4.74
C ILE A 194 -28.64 -7.22 5.91
N ALA A 195 -28.42 -8.43 6.44
CA ALA A 195 -29.20 -8.93 7.58
C ALA A 195 -29.01 -8.08 8.84
N GLN A 196 -27.79 -7.62 9.11
CA GLN A 196 -27.53 -6.71 10.23
C GLN A 196 -28.23 -5.37 10.07
N GLN A 197 -28.17 -4.76 8.89
CA GLN A 197 -28.87 -3.49 8.60
C GLN A 197 -30.39 -3.64 8.73
N GLN A 198 -30.95 -4.76 8.23
CA GLN A 198 -32.36 -5.05 8.41
C GLN A 198 -32.77 -5.20 9.87
N ALA A 199 -31.94 -5.86 10.68
CA ALA A 199 -32.18 -6.00 12.11
C ALA A 199 -32.09 -4.66 12.85
N GLU A 200 -31.16 -3.78 12.48
CA GLU A 200 -31.03 -2.43 13.03
C GLU A 200 -32.23 -1.57 12.63
N GLN A 201 -32.64 -1.62 11.38
CA GLN A 201 -33.86 -0.93 10.89
C GLN A 201 -35.11 -1.38 11.65
N ALA A 202 -35.26 -2.70 11.86
CA ALA A 202 -36.38 -3.24 12.63
C ALA A 202 -36.39 -2.73 14.08
N LYS A 203 -35.22 -2.68 14.75
CA LYS A 203 -35.09 -2.11 16.09
C LYS A 203 -35.47 -0.63 16.11
N PHE A 204 -34.99 0.14 15.16
CA PHE A 204 -35.31 1.57 15.04
C PHE A 204 -36.81 1.81 14.82
N LEU A 205 -37.46 0.98 13.98
CA LEU A 205 -38.91 1.06 13.75
C LEU A 205 -39.72 0.74 15.03
N VAL A 206 -39.30 -0.26 15.80
CA VAL A 206 -39.92 -0.60 17.10
C VAL A 206 -39.75 0.55 18.09
N GLU A 207 -38.57 1.13 18.19
CA GLU A 207 -38.30 2.29 19.08
C GLU A 207 -39.11 3.52 18.67
N LYS A 208 -39.17 3.80 17.36
CA LYS A 208 -40.02 4.87 16.81
C LYS A 208 -41.49 4.67 17.17
N ALA A 209 -42.02 3.46 16.93
CA ALA A 209 -43.42 3.15 17.26
C ALA A 209 -43.69 3.29 18.77
N ARG A 210 -42.75 2.87 19.61
CA ARG A 210 -42.85 3.05 21.07
C ARG A 210 -42.88 4.52 21.47
N ASN A 211 -41.96 5.33 20.93
CA ASN A 211 -41.89 6.75 21.20
C ASN A 211 -43.18 7.49 20.70
N GLU A 212 -43.69 7.09 19.54
CA GLU A 212 -44.97 7.60 19.02
C GLU A 212 -46.15 7.21 19.92
N ALA A 213 -46.20 5.97 20.43
CA ALA A 213 -47.22 5.53 21.36
C ALA A 213 -47.16 6.28 22.70
N GLU A 214 -45.96 6.47 23.26
CA GLU A 214 -45.74 7.27 24.49
C GLU A 214 -46.14 8.75 24.27
N ALA A 215 -45.78 9.33 23.13
CA ALA A 215 -46.18 10.70 22.79
C ALA A 215 -47.72 10.84 22.62
N ASN A 216 -48.37 9.83 22.03
CA ASN A 216 -49.82 9.82 21.89
C ASN A 216 -50.51 9.62 23.24
N GLN A 217 -50.01 8.79 24.14
CA GLN A 217 -50.51 8.65 25.50
C GLN A 217 -50.38 9.98 26.30
N ALA A 218 -49.21 10.62 26.21
CA ALA A 218 -48.98 11.92 26.84
C ALA A 218 -49.96 13.02 26.31
N LYS A 219 -50.18 13.01 24.97
CA LYS A 219 -51.20 13.88 24.36
C LYS A 219 -52.62 13.58 24.85
N GLN A 220 -53.02 12.32 24.95
CA GLN A 220 -54.33 11.92 25.46
C GLN A 220 -54.53 12.35 26.92
N GLN A 221 -53.50 12.16 27.76
CA GLN A 221 -53.54 12.58 29.16
C GLN A 221 -53.60 14.11 29.31
N SER A 222 -53.01 14.85 28.38
CA SER A 222 -53.01 16.32 28.39
C SER A 222 -54.31 16.93 27.85
N ILE A 223 -55.15 16.15 27.15
CA ILE A 223 -56.43 16.65 26.60
C ILE A 223 -57.49 16.62 27.70
N THR A 224 -57.64 17.74 28.42
CA THR A 224 -58.74 17.95 29.33
C THR A 224 -59.96 18.49 28.57
N PRO A 225 -61.22 18.32 29.09
CA PRO A 225 -62.43 18.90 28.50
C PRO A 225 -62.31 20.41 28.20
N GLN A 226 -61.59 21.11 29.06
CA GLN A 226 -61.35 22.57 28.92
C GLN A 226 -60.46 22.89 27.70
N ILE A 227 -59.42 22.10 27.44
CA ILE A 227 -58.54 22.27 26.27
C ILE A 227 -59.29 21.93 24.97
N LEU A 228 -60.17 20.93 24.98
CA LEU A 228 -61.05 20.61 23.84
C LEU A 228 -62.01 21.78 23.52
N GLN A 229 -62.59 22.38 24.54
CA GLN A 229 -63.45 23.56 24.38
C GLN A 229 -62.69 24.76 23.82
N GLN A 230 -61.47 25.02 24.31
CA GLN A 230 -60.65 26.12 23.84
C GLN A 230 -60.28 25.92 22.36
N ARG A 231 -59.83 24.70 21.95
CA ARG A 231 -59.50 24.39 20.57
C ARG A 231 -60.73 24.40 19.65
N ALA A 232 -61.91 24.04 20.16
CA ALA A 232 -63.17 24.16 19.40
C ALA A 232 -63.51 25.63 19.14
N LEU A 233 -63.30 26.51 20.14
CA LEU A 233 -63.49 27.95 20.00
C LEU A 233 -62.43 28.56 19.03
N GLU A 234 -61.19 28.17 19.10
CA GLU A 234 -60.10 28.66 18.19
C GLU A 234 -60.36 28.28 16.72
N LYS A 235 -60.98 27.14 16.47
CA LYS A 235 -61.30 26.67 15.10
C LYS A 235 -62.70 27.04 14.63
N TRP A 236 -63.48 27.70 15.47
CA TRP A 236 -64.85 28.07 15.11
C TRP A 236 -64.83 29.27 14.17
N ASP A 237 -65.42 29.11 12.99
CA ASP A 237 -65.53 30.09 11.92
C ASP A 237 -66.71 31.10 12.17
N GLY A 238 -67.36 31.05 13.35
CA GLY A 238 -68.45 31.88 13.69
C GLY A 238 -69.83 31.50 13.15
N HIS A 239 -69.92 30.36 12.43
CA HIS A 239 -71.16 29.85 11.82
C HIS A 239 -71.66 28.61 12.55
N PHE A 240 -72.94 28.52 12.85
CA PHE A 240 -73.55 27.30 13.39
C PHE A 240 -73.70 26.26 12.28
N PRO A 241 -73.36 24.96 12.55
CA PRO A 241 -73.54 23.91 11.55
C PRO A 241 -74.98 23.79 11.12
N THR A 242 -75.17 23.61 9.81
CA THR A 242 -76.50 23.64 9.15
C THR A 242 -77.38 22.40 9.45
N TYR A 243 -76.79 21.33 10.04
CA TYR A 243 -77.48 20.11 10.43
C TYR A 243 -77.44 19.85 11.91
N TRP A 244 -78.59 19.93 12.59
CA TRP A 244 -78.78 19.60 13.98
C TRP A 244 -79.46 18.22 14.08
N GLY A 245 -78.68 17.22 14.54
CA GLY A 245 -79.28 15.96 15.00
C GLY A 245 -79.92 16.16 16.37
N ALA A 246 -81.10 15.57 16.58
CA ALA A 246 -81.85 15.74 17.85
C ALA A 246 -80.98 15.30 19.06
N GLY A 247 -80.57 16.28 19.89
CA GLY A 247 -80.20 16.02 21.27
C GLY A 247 -78.81 16.25 21.75
N ALA A 248 -77.82 16.75 20.99
CA ALA A 248 -76.56 17.10 21.58
C ALA A 248 -75.85 18.20 20.78
N LEU A 249 -75.62 19.34 21.43
CA LEU A 249 -74.57 20.25 20.98
C LEU A 249 -73.23 19.57 21.20
N PRO A 250 -72.43 19.29 20.17
CA PRO A 250 -71.12 18.75 20.41
C PRO A 250 -70.26 19.81 21.07
N PHE A 251 -69.78 19.48 22.27
CA PHE A 251 -68.78 20.23 23.02
C PHE A 251 -69.16 21.41 23.86
N ILE A 252 -70.42 21.71 24.04
CA ILE A 252 -70.85 22.80 24.98
C ILE A 252 -71.73 22.20 26.04
N ASN A 253 -71.26 22.05 27.25
CA ASN A 253 -72.10 21.71 28.43
C ASN A 253 -72.53 23.01 29.04
N ILE A 254 -73.77 23.48 28.72
CA ILE A 254 -74.39 24.58 29.34
C ILE A 254 -75.25 24.07 30.48
N THR A 255 -74.66 23.94 31.66
CA THR A 255 -75.42 23.75 32.89
C THR A 255 -75.81 25.13 33.41
N PRO A 256 -77.12 25.41 33.72
CA PRO A 256 -77.57 26.67 34.20
C PRO A 256 -77.05 27.02 35.60
#